data_b2d9287efe00200c4d23a9f23863d19b
#
_entry.id   b2d9287efe00200c4d23a9f23863d19b
#
_cell.length_a   1.000
_cell.length_b   1.000
_cell.length_c   1.000
_cell.angle_alpha   90.00
_cell.angle_beta   90.00
_cell.angle_gamma   90.00
#
_symmetry.space_group_name_H-M   'P 1'
#
loop_
_entity.id
_entity.type
_entity.pdbx_description
1 polymer ?
#
loop_
_entity_poly.entity_id
_entity_poly.type
_entity_poly.pdbx_seq_one_letter_code
_entity_poly.pdbx_strand_id
1 'polypeptide(L)'
;MQWILVTGSKGYIGSHICKQLYNEGYGVVGVDRDNSSLNYNKYIAYQPCIGFDDIALQDVIERYKIKTVIHTAATSLVGPSVKDPDTYYKNNVDSMRQFLTICRDSGVKRIVYSSSAATYGDGYETFSEDIVNNPISPYGRTKMIGEWMLEDYCRAYDMSAVALRYFNVCGADADGEFGQTTKPSHIISVSMTRALKGESITLNGDTFETADGTCERDYIHVTDVARANVCAMNAEVDNFVAVNIGSSLGYSNLEIVKAVNEYTDLTLDYDFGPARPGDPARLVCDNTKAHQVLKWVPQYSDLKNIIVTAEQWHKSLLV
;
A
#
# COMPACT_ATOMS: atom_id res chain seq x y z
N MET A 1 -24.38 10.13 -8.97
CA MET A 1 -23.16 9.29 -8.83
C MET A 1 -22.10 10.19 -8.22
N GLN A 2 -21.48 9.77 -7.13
CA GLN A 2 -20.35 10.47 -6.55
C GLN A 2 -19.06 10.06 -7.27
N TRP A 3 -18.23 11.03 -7.64
CA TRP A 3 -16.96 10.79 -8.32
C TRP A 3 -15.80 10.84 -7.34
N ILE A 4 -14.93 9.85 -7.41
CA ILE A 4 -13.73 9.70 -6.59
C ILE A 4 -12.50 9.75 -7.50
N LEU A 5 -11.52 10.56 -7.14
CA LEU A 5 -10.22 10.59 -7.80
C LEU A 5 -9.27 9.62 -7.11
N VAL A 6 -8.64 8.74 -7.89
CA VAL A 6 -7.57 7.86 -7.43
C VAL A 6 -6.29 8.23 -8.15
N THR A 7 -5.27 8.69 -7.42
CA THR A 7 -3.94 8.91 -7.99
C THR A 7 -3.09 7.66 -7.84
N GLY A 8 -2.17 7.41 -8.78
CA GLY A 8 -1.45 6.13 -8.84
C GLY A 8 -2.37 4.97 -9.21
N SER A 9 -3.41 5.25 -10.00
CA SER A 9 -4.51 4.34 -10.34
C SER A 9 -4.10 3.12 -11.16
N LYS A 10 -2.94 3.15 -11.83
CA LYS A 10 -2.36 2.01 -12.55
C LYS A 10 -1.43 1.16 -11.68
N GLY A 11 -1.08 1.65 -10.48
CA GLY A 11 -0.26 0.92 -9.54
C GLY A 11 -0.99 -0.28 -8.92
N TYR A 12 -0.24 -1.16 -8.25
CA TYR A 12 -0.75 -2.37 -7.60
C TYR A 12 -1.93 -2.07 -6.65
N ILE A 13 -1.77 -1.17 -5.69
CA ILE A 13 -2.83 -0.81 -4.74
C ILE A 13 -3.93 0.02 -5.44
N GLY A 14 -3.54 0.99 -6.25
CA GLY A 14 -4.49 1.90 -6.91
C GLY A 14 -5.49 1.19 -7.83
N SER A 15 -5.05 0.17 -8.58
CA SER A 15 -5.94 -0.60 -9.47
C SER A 15 -7.01 -1.38 -8.70
N HIS A 16 -6.65 -1.99 -7.56
CA HIS A 16 -7.60 -2.69 -6.70
C HIS A 16 -8.60 -1.73 -6.04
N ILE A 17 -8.14 -0.53 -5.63
CA ILE A 17 -9.03 0.52 -5.11
C ILE A 17 -10.04 0.95 -6.17
N CYS A 18 -9.61 1.15 -7.42
CA CYS A 18 -10.50 1.51 -8.51
C CYS A 18 -11.59 0.45 -8.74
N LYS A 19 -11.22 -0.84 -8.73
CA LYS A 19 -12.18 -1.95 -8.83
C LYS A 19 -13.15 -1.95 -7.65
N GLN A 20 -12.67 -1.78 -6.43
CA GLN A 20 -13.50 -1.75 -5.23
C GLN A 20 -14.52 -0.60 -5.27
N LEU A 21 -14.08 0.61 -5.61
CA LEU A 21 -14.95 1.79 -5.75
C LEU A 21 -16.05 1.56 -6.80
N TYR A 22 -15.67 1.03 -7.95
CA TYR A 22 -16.61 0.73 -9.04
C TYR A 22 -17.68 -0.27 -8.58
N ASN A 23 -17.27 -1.35 -7.91
CA ASN A 23 -18.19 -2.38 -7.40
C ASN A 23 -19.16 -1.84 -6.34
N GLU A 24 -18.78 -0.79 -5.62
CA GLU A 24 -19.65 -0.09 -4.66
C GLU A 24 -20.47 1.04 -5.30
N GLY A 25 -20.43 1.21 -6.64
CA GLY A 25 -21.27 2.14 -7.38
C GLY A 25 -20.75 3.57 -7.45
N TYR A 26 -19.48 3.82 -7.13
CA TYR A 26 -18.85 5.13 -7.33
C TYR A 26 -18.39 5.33 -8.77
N GLY A 27 -18.41 6.58 -9.23
CA GLY A 27 -17.69 6.97 -10.43
C GLY A 27 -16.20 7.09 -10.13
N VAL A 28 -15.34 6.50 -10.95
CA VAL A 28 -13.89 6.50 -10.71
C VAL A 28 -13.17 7.31 -11.78
N VAL A 29 -12.38 8.28 -11.34
CA VAL A 29 -11.40 8.99 -12.16
C VAL A 29 -10.01 8.58 -11.69
N GLY A 30 -9.21 7.99 -12.57
CA GLY A 30 -7.84 7.57 -12.28
C GLY A 30 -6.84 8.57 -12.83
N VAL A 31 -5.78 8.86 -12.08
CA VAL A 31 -4.65 9.68 -12.52
C VAL A 31 -3.36 8.91 -12.29
N ASP A 32 -2.54 8.82 -13.35
CA ASP A 32 -1.22 8.18 -13.25
C ASP A 32 -0.26 8.84 -14.25
N ARG A 33 1.04 8.77 -13.96
CA ARG A 33 2.12 9.21 -14.86
C ARG A 33 2.45 8.15 -15.91
N ASP A 34 2.07 6.90 -15.69
CA ASP A 34 2.29 5.81 -16.63
C ASP A 34 1.34 5.93 -17.82
N ASN A 35 1.91 6.07 -19.01
CA ASN A 35 1.17 6.13 -20.28
C ASN A 35 1.04 4.76 -20.97
N SER A 36 1.51 3.67 -20.34
CA SER A 36 1.42 2.35 -20.93
C SER A 36 -0.03 1.86 -21.00
N SER A 37 -0.39 1.16 -22.09
CA SER A 37 -1.68 0.48 -22.23
C SER A 37 -1.75 -0.83 -21.43
N LEU A 38 -0.62 -1.27 -20.86
CA LEU A 38 -0.48 -2.57 -20.19
C LEU A 38 -1.34 -2.68 -18.92
N ASN A 39 -1.66 -1.56 -18.30
CA ASN A 39 -2.44 -1.51 -17.07
C ASN A 39 -3.78 -0.77 -17.31
N TYR A 40 -4.47 -1.08 -18.41
CA TYR A 40 -5.81 -0.58 -18.62
C TYR A 40 -6.74 -1.10 -17.54
N ASN A 41 -7.41 -0.19 -16.86
CA ASN A 41 -8.36 -0.53 -15.82
C ASN A 41 -9.78 -0.18 -16.28
N LYS A 42 -10.57 -1.19 -16.66
CA LYS A 42 -11.95 -1.04 -17.16
C LYS A 42 -12.91 -0.40 -16.15
N TYR A 43 -12.51 -0.33 -14.89
CA TYR A 43 -13.30 0.26 -13.81
C TYR A 43 -13.12 1.78 -13.70
N ILE A 44 -12.23 2.37 -14.50
CA ILE A 44 -11.96 3.80 -14.50
C ILE A 44 -12.67 4.45 -15.68
N ALA A 45 -13.57 5.39 -15.40
CA ALA A 45 -14.34 6.10 -16.41
C ALA A 45 -13.50 7.11 -17.22
N TYR A 46 -12.48 7.71 -16.59
CA TYR A 46 -11.56 8.66 -17.21
C TYR A 46 -10.19 8.57 -16.58
N GLN A 47 -9.15 8.34 -17.37
CA GLN A 47 -7.78 8.11 -16.90
C GLN A 47 -6.78 8.93 -17.73
N PRO A 48 -6.58 10.22 -17.42
CA PRO A 48 -5.53 11.02 -18.04
C PRO A 48 -4.14 10.62 -17.50
N CYS A 49 -3.14 10.72 -18.38
CA CYS A 49 -1.73 10.63 -17.97
C CYS A 49 -1.23 12.03 -17.61
N ILE A 50 -1.26 12.37 -16.32
CA ILE A 50 -0.89 13.70 -15.82
C ILE A 50 -0.10 13.61 -14.52
N GLY A 51 0.72 14.62 -14.27
CA GLY A 51 1.42 14.84 -13.00
C GLY A 51 0.60 15.65 -12.00
N PHE A 52 1.24 16.03 -10.87
CA PHE A 52 0.61 16.87 -9.84
C PHE A 52 1.01 18.35 -9.93
N ASP A 53 1.85 18.69 -10.88
CA ASP A 53 2.26 20.04 -11.24
C ASP A 53 1.48 20.59 -12.46
N ASP A 54 0.44 19.87 -12.89
CA ASP A 54 -0.28 20.12 -14.12
C ASP A 54 -1.64 20.78 -13.84
N ILE A 55 -1.91 21.86 -14.56
CA ILE A 55 -3.22 22.50 -14.60
C ILE A 55 -4.34 21.51 -14.98
N ALA A 56 -3.99 20.47 -15.73
CA ALA A 56 -4.89 19.40 -16.11
C ALA A 56 -5.47 18.63 -14.90
N LEU A 57 -4.76 18.54 -13.76
CA LEU A 57 -5.30 17.93 -12.56
C LEU A 57 -6.42 18.79 -11.95
N GLN A 58 -6.24 20.11 -11.94
CA GLN A 58 -7.28 21.04 -11.50
C GLN A 58 -8.52 20.92 -12.37
N ASP A 59 -8.36 20.95 -13.71
CA ASP A 59 -9.46 20.82 -14.67
C ASP A 59 -10.25 19.50 -14.46
N VAL A 60 -9.54 18.40 -14.16
CA VAL A 60 -10.18 17.11 -13.87
C VAL A 60 -11.01 17.17 -12.58
N ILE A 61 -10.46 17.74 -11.50
CA ILE A 61 -11.16 17.89 -10.23
C ILE A 61 -12.43 18.73 -10.40
N GLU A 62 -12.32 19.85 -11.10
CA GLU A 62 -13.44 20.77 -11.35
C GLU A 62 -14.50 20.14 -12.25
N ARG A 63 -14.10 19.51 -13.36
CA ARG A 63 -14.98 18.86 -14.34
C ARG A 63 -15.86 17.80 -13.71
N TYR A 64 -15.28 16.94 -12.87
CA TYR A 64 -15.99 15.84 -12.21
C TYR A 64 -16.52 16.22 -10.82
N LYS A 65 -16.33 17.50 -10.39
CA LYS A 65 -16.73 18.01 -9.09
C LYS A 65 -16.24 17.11 -7.93
N ILE A 66 -14.97 16.69 -8.03
CA ILE A 66 -14.33 15.81 -7.07
C ILE A 66 -14.30 16.47 -5.70
N LYS A 67 -14.78 15.78 -4.68
CA LYS A 67 -14.69 16.21 -3.27
C LYS A 67 -13.85 15.26 -2.42
N THR A 68 -13.58 14.07 -2.94
CA THR A 68 -12.81 13.03 -2.26
C THR A 68 -11.73 12.49 -3.17
N VAL A 69 -10.51 12.40 -2.65
CA VAL A 69 -9.35 11.84 -3.34
C VAL A 69 -8.73 10.73 -2.53
N ILE A 70 -8.39 9.62 -3.19
CA ILE A 70 -7.56 8.56 -2.65
C ILE A 70 -6.17 8.69 -3.30
N HIS A 71 -5.17 9.06 -2.49
CA HIS A 71 -3.82 9.38 -2.96
C HIS A 71 -2.87 8.21 -2.70
N THR A 72 -2.65 7.37 -3.74
CA THR A 72 -1.72 6.24 -3.68
C THR A 72 -0.42 6.47 -4.45
N ALA A 73 -0.35 7.52 -5.27
CA ALA A 73 0.83 7.82 -6.07
C ALA A 73 2.04 8.18 -5.20
N ALA A 74 3.07 7.38 -5.28
CA ALA A 74 4.34 7.60 -4.58
C ALA A 74 5.44 6.74 -5.20
N THR A 75 6.70 7.15 -5.02
CA THR A 75 7.83 6.24 -5.16
C THR A 75 7.94 5.42 -3.88
N SER A 76 7.81 4.09 -3.99
CA SER A 76 7.85 3.13 -2.89
C SER A 76 9.19 2.37 -2.85
N LEU A 77 9.35 1.46 -1.89
CA LEU A 77 10.52 0.63 -1.62
C LEU A 77 11.56 1.30 -0.72
N VAL A 78 11.79 0.66 0.44
CA VAL A 78 12.73 1.13 1.47
C VAL A 78 14.18 1.10 0.99
N GLY A 79 14.66 -0.04 0.47
CA GLY A 79 16.05 -0.21 0.07
C GLY A 79 16.54 0.77 -1.01
N PRO A 80 15.83 0.96 -2.13
CA PRO A 80 16.17 1.96 -3.13
C PRO A 80 16.19 3.39 -2.58
N SER A 81 15.33 3.75 -1.62
CA SER A 81 15.29 5.10 -1.04
C SER A 81 16.59 5.48 -0.32
N VAL A 82 17.30 4.51 0.23
CA VAL A 82 18.59 4.73 0.88
C VAL A 82 19.68 5.06 -0.14
N LYS A 83 19.57 4.51 -1.35
CA LYS A 83 20.54 4.71 -2.44
C LYS A 83 20.30 5.99 -3.23
N ASP A 84 19.04 6.39 -3.36
CA ASP A 84 18.63 7.56 -4.11
C ASP A 84 17.52 8.34 -3.37
N PRO A 85 17.84 9.01 -2.26
CA PRO A 85 16.86 9.76 -1.47
C PRO A 85 16.24 10.93 -2.23
N ASP A 86 16.96 11.56 -3.16
CA ASP A 86 16.52 12.73 -3.92
C ASP A 86 15.24 12.43 -4.72
N THR A 87 15.22 11.32 -5.46
CA THR A 87 14.03 10.87 -6.18
C THR A 87 12.82 10.68 -5.24
N TYR A 88 13.05 10.20 -4.02
CA TYR A 88 11.97 9.99 -3.05
C TYR A 88 11.44 11.30 -2.48
N TYR A 89 12.31 12.24 -2.12
CA TYR A 89 11.86 13.57 -1.67
C TYR A 89 11.13 14.33 -2.77
N LYS A 90 11.67 14.34 -3.98
CA LYS A 90 11.02 14.98 -5.13
C LYS A 90 9.62 14.41 -5.40
N ASN A 91 9.50 13.07 -5.47
CA ASN A 91 8.25 12.41 -5.85
C ASN A 91 7.22 12.33 -4.72
N ASN A 92 7.65 12.25 -3.46
CA ASN A 92 6.75 12.02 -2.33
C ASN A 92 6.51 13.27 -1.48
N VAL A 93 7.40 14.27 -1.54
CA VAL A 93 7.27 15.51 -0.74
C VAL A 93 6.95 16.71 -1.63
N ASP A 94 7.77 17.01 -2.64
CA ASP A 94 7.54 18.16 -3.50
C ASP A 94 6.23 17.99 -4.29
N SER A 95 6.02 16.82 -4.89
CA SER A 95 4.79 16.51 -5.61
C SER A 95 3.57 16.50 -4.68
N MET A 96 3.71 16.02 -3.43
CA MET A 96 2.64 16.04 -2.44
C MET A 96 2.23 17.45 -2.09
N ARG A 97 3.18 18.38 -1.91
CA ARG A 97 2.88 19.79 -1.64
C ARG A 97 2.09 20.42 -2.79
N GLN A 98 2.50 20.18 -4.04
CA GLN A 98 1.80 20.67 -5.23
C GLN A 98 0.39 20.09 -5.30
N PHE A 99 0.25 18.78 -5.14
CA PHE A 99 -1.04 18.08 -5.10
C PHE A 99 -1.99 18.67 -4.05
N LEU A 100 -1.53 18.88 -2.82
CA LEU A 100 -2.33 19.46 -1.74
C LEU A 100 -2.79 20.89 -2.05
N THR A 101 -1.93 21.69 -2.68
CA THR A 101 -2.28 23.06 -3.13
C THR A 101 -3.43 23.01 -4.15
N ILE A 102 -3.34 22.14 -5.17
CA ILE A 102 -4.40 21.95 -6.16
C ILE A 102 -5.69 21.45 -5.50
N CYS A 103 -5.62 20.47 -4.62
CA CYS A 103 -6.79 19.95 -3.91
C CYS A 103 -7.51 21.05 -3.11
N ARG A 104 -6.75 21.86 -2.37
CA ARG A 104 -7.28 23.00 -1.61
C ARG A 104 -8.00 23.99 -2.52
N ASP A 105 -7.32 24.43 -3.60
CA ASP A 105 -7.82 25.48 -4.49
C ASP A 105 -9.02 25.01 -5.31
N SER A 106 -9.12 23.72 -5.60
CA SER A 106 -10.28 23.09 -6.26
C SER A 106 -11.41 22.66 -5.29
N GLY A 107 -11.25 22.91 -3.99
CA GLY A 107 -12.28 22.65 -2.99
C GLY A 107 -12.53 21.16 -2.72
N VAL A 108 -11.50 20.32 -2.76
CA VAL A 108 -11.50 18.95 -2.24
C VAL A 108 -11.71 18.98 -0.72
N LYS A 109 -12.50 18.06 -0.19
CA LYS A 109 -12.88 18.02 1.24
C LYS A 109 -12.29 16.84 1.99
N ARG A 110 -12.04 15.74 1.31
CA ARG A 110 -11.53 14.49 1.92
C ARG A 110 -10.34 13.96 1.14
N ILE A 111 -9.27 13.62 1.86
CA ILE A 111 -8.12 12.91 1.31
C ILE A 111 -7.90 11.61 2.11
N VAL A 112 -7.84 10.47 1.41
CA VAL A 112 -7.31 9.22 1.94
C VAL A 112 -5.89 9.05 1.42
N TYR A 113 -4.92 8.95 2.31
CA TYR A 113 -3.49 8.93 1.97
C TYR A 113 -2.87 7.57 2.25
N SER A 114 -2.22 7.00 1.26
CA SER A 114 -1.42 5.77 1.38
C SER A 114 -0.12 6.08 2.12
N SER A 115 -0.14 5.96 3.44
CA SER A 115 1.04 6.00 4.29
C SER A 115 1.65 4.60 4.44
N SER A 116 2.53 4.38 5.42
CA SER A 116 3.28 3.13 5.57
C SER A 116 3.69 2.89 7.01
N ALA A 117 3.77 1.63 7.43
CA ALA A 117 4.41 1.21 8.68
C ALA A 117 5.89 1.65 8.78
N ALA A 118 6.54 1.98 7.64
CA ALA A 118 7.90 2.52 7.63
C ALA A 118 8.04 3.88 8.34
N THR A 119 6.95 4.54 8.73
CA THR A 119 6.95 5.75 9.56
C THR A 119 7.36 5.47 11.00
N TYR A 120 7.15 4.27 11.50
CA TYR A 120 7.43 3.91 12.90
C TYR A 120 8.93 3.75 13.22
N GLY A 121 9.70 3.13 12.32
CA GLY A 121 11.06 2.69 12.58
C GLY A 121 11.11 1.28 13.15
N ASP A 122 11.93 1.04 14.15
CA ASP A 122 12.15 -0.27 14.77
C ASP A 122 12.02 -0.20 16.31
N GLY A 123 12.22 -1.35 16.98
CA GLY A 123 12.31 -1.41 18.44
C GLY A 123 11.00 -1.70 19.18
N TYR A 124 9.95 -2.11 18.49
CA TYR A 124 8.67 -2.49 19.10
C TYR A 124 8.23 -3.89 18.65
N GLU A 125 7.56 -4.63 19.54
CA GLU A 125 6.99 -5.95 19.20
C GLU A 125 5.67 -5.83 18.44
N THR A 126 4.85 -4.84 18.79
CA THR A 126 3.57 -4.54 18.15
C THR A 126 3.45 -3.04 17.93
N PHE A 127 2.99 -2.64 16.77
CA PHE A 127 2.95 -1.24 16.36
C PHE A 127 1.53 -0.69 16.43
N SER A 128 1.28 0.21 17.39
CA SER A 128 0.06 1.02 17.48
C SER A 128 0.31 2.45 17.03
N GLU A 129 -0.75 3.20 16.76
CA GLU A 129 -0.63 4.60 16.31
C GLU A 129 -0.18 5.57 17.41
N ASP A 130 -0.17 5.13 18.67
CA ASP A 130 0.30 5.91 19.82
C ASP A 130 1.83 5.88 19.97
N ILE A 131 2.50 5.02 19.22
CA ILE A 131 3.97 4.95 19.19
C ILE A 131 4.54 6.20 18.52
N VAL A 132 5.59 6.74 19.13
CA VAL A 132 6.35 7.86 18.54
C VAL A 132 7.01 7.40 17.24
N ASN A 133 6.65 8.06 16.13
CA ASN A 133 7.22 7.75 14.83
C ASN A 133 8.70 8.14 14.77
N ASN A 134 9.55 7.22 14.34
CA ASN A 134 11.00 7.42 14.17
C ASN A 134 11.50 6.73 12.90
N PRO A 135 11.12 7.21 11.71
CA PRO A 135 11.44 6.54 10.45
C PRO A 135 12.95 6.46 10.20
N ILE A 136 13.45 5.26 9.97
CA ILE A 136 14.86 4.96 9.75
C ILE A 136 15.30 4.99 8.28
N SER A 137 14.36 5.18 7.36
CA SER A 137 14.64 5.25 5.92
C SER A 137 14.13 6.55 5.29
N PRO A 138 14.73 7.03 4.17
CA PRO A 138 14.19 8.16 3.42
C PRO A 138 12.76 7.97 2.98
N TYR A 139 12.38 6.76 2.52
CA TYR A 139 10.99 6.44 2.20
C TYR A 139 10.04 6.66 3.40
N GLY A 140 10.36 6.09 4.56
CA GLY A 140 9.57 6.27 5.78
C GLY A 140 9.46 7.75 6.18
N ARG A 141 10.56 8.50 6.09
CA ARG A 141 10.56 9.96 6.33
C ARG A 141 9.65 10.71 5.39
N THR A 142 9.67 10.40 4.07
CA THR A 142 8.78 11.07 3.11
C THR A 142 7.31 10.77 3.37
N LYS A 143 6.97 9.56 3.84
CA LYS A 143 5.61 9.21 4.24
C LYS A 143 5.17 9.98 5.48
N MET A 144 6.04 10.09 6.47
CA MET A 144 5.79 10.87 7.69
C MET A 144 5.62 12.37 7.40
N ILE A 145 6.46 12.94 6.53
CA ILE A 145 6.30 14.33 6.07
C ILE A 145 4.95 14.52 5.39
N GLY A 146 4.50 13.56 4.57
CA GLY A 146 3.18 13.60 3.95
C GLY A 146 2.03 13.63 4.97
N GLU A 147 2.14 12.88 6.08
CA GLU A 147 1.18 12.91 7.18
C GLU A 147 1.17 14.29 7.87
N TRP A 148 2.32 14.86 8.19
CA TRP A 148 2.41 16.21 8.78
C TRP A 148 1.83 17.29 7.88
N MET A 149 2.12 17.23 6.59
CA MET A 149 1.53 18.17 5.63
C MET A 149 0.01 18.07 5.58
N LEU A 150 -0.53 16.84 5.60
CA LEU A 150 -1.98 16.63 5.63
C LEU A 150 -2.61 17.18 6.92
N GLU A 151 -2.01 16.92 8.06
CA GLU A 151 -2.45 17.43 9.36
C GLU A 151 -2.51 18.96 9.36
N ASP A 152 -1.45 19.63 8.86
CA ASP A 152 -1.40 21.09 8.76
C ASP A 152 -2.46 21.64 7.81
N TYR A 153 -2.66 20.99 6.63
CA TYR A 153 -3.67 21.41 5.67
C TYR A 153 -5.09 21.23 6.22
N CYS A 154 -5.36 20.12 6.92
CA CYS A 154 -6.66 19.90 7.56
C CYS A 154 -6.94 20.91 8.68
N ARG A 155 -5.90 21.31 9.43
CA ARG A 155 -6.02 22.32 10.49
C ARG A 155 -6.23 23.73 9.94
N ALA A 156 -5.60 24.04 8.81
CA ALA A 156 -5.63 25.39 8.22
C ALA A 156 -6.79 25.62 7.26
N TYR A 157 -7.30 24.57 6.65
CA TYR A 157 -8.30 24.65 5.58
C TYR A 157 -9.48 23.72 5.87
N ASP A 158 -10.62 23.97 5.28
CA ASP A 158 -11.83 23.14 5.43
C ASP A 158 -11.70 21.79 4.70
N MET A 159 -10.79 20.94 5.20
CA MET A 159 -10.43 19.62 4.68
C MET A 159 -10.32 18.62 5.83
N SER A 160 -10.45 17.35 5.49
CA SER A 160 -10.17 16.25 6.41
C SER A 160 -9.35 15.15 5.70
N ALA A 161 -8.54 14.42 6.47
CA ALA A 161 -7.72 13.37 5.89
C ALA A 161 -7.59 12.13 6.80
N VAL A 162 -7.48 10.97 6.16
CA VAL A 162 -7.16 9.70 6.80
C VAL A 162 -5.88 9.16 6.16
N ALA A 163 -4.82 9.02 6.94
CA ALA A 163 -3.58 8.37 6.52
C ALA A 163 -3.63 6.89 6.90
N LEU A 164 -3.55 6.01 5.91
CA LEU A 164 -3.55 4.58 6.10
C LEU A 164 -2.10 4.07 6.08
N ARG A 165 -1.59 3.66 7.25
CA ARG A 165 -0.26 3.09 7.41
C ARG A 165 -0.30 1.61 7.04
N TYR A 166 -0.01 1.29 5.79
CA TYR A 166 -0.01 -0.10 5.30
C TYR A 166 1.18 -0.87 5.85
N PHE A 167 0.90 -2.09 6.32
CA PHE A 167 1.90 -3.11 6.57
C PHE A 167 2.24 -3.82 5.25
N ASN A 168 2.62 -5.11 5.23
CA ASN A 168 3.09 -5.72 4.00
C ASN A 168 1.92 -6.13 3.09
N VAL A 169 1.59 -5.26 2.14
CA VAL A 169 0.51 -5.52 1.18
C VAL A 169 0.91 -6.62 0.21
N CYS A 170 0.07 -7.63 0.05
CA CYS A 170 0.34 -8.83 -0.73
C CYS A 170 -0.93 -9.46 -1.32
N GLY A 171 -0.80 -10.60 -2.00
CA GLY A 171 -1.89 -11.25 -2.71
C GLY A 171 -2.20 -10.59 -4.05
N ALA A 172 -3.30 -10.97 -4.65
CA ALA A 172 -3.79 -10.42 -5.91
C ALA A 172 -5.31 -10.49 -5.96
N ASP A 173 -5.89 -9.87 -6.99
CA ASP A 173 -7.32 -9.93 -7.23
C ASP A 173 -7.80 -11.37 -7.46
N ALA A 174 -8.89 -11.75 -6.80
CA ALA A 174 -9.41 -13.11 -6.89
C ALA A 174 -9.89 -13.50 -8.30
N ASP A 175 -10.28 -12.51 -9.12
CA ASP A 175 -10.67 -12.73 -10.52
C ASP A 175 -9.45 -12.75 -11.46
N GLY A 176 -8.23 -12.59 -10.95
CA GLY A 176 -6.99 -12.58 -11.73
C GLY A 176 -6.78 -11.35 -12.62
N GLU A 177 -7.52 -10.28 -12.39
CA GLU A 177 -7.45 -9.07 -13.24
C GLU A 177 -6.30 -8.15 -12.87
N PHE A 178 -5.93 -8.11 -11.59
CA PHE A 178 -4.91 -7.23 -11.06
C PHE A 178 -4.01 -7.93 -10.04
N GLY A 179 -2.75 -7.57 -10.05
CA GLY A 179 -1.76 -8.00 -9.08
C GLY A 179 -0.50 -7.16 -9.22
N GLN A 180 0.54 -7.54 -8.51
CA GLN A 180 1.80 -6.84 -8.57
C GLN A 180 2.51 -7.08 -9.92
N THR A 181 2.67 -6.04 -10.73
CA THR A 181 3.35 -6.07 -12.04
C THR A 181 4.80 -5.63 -11.97
N THR A 182 5.21 -4.95 -10.89
CA THR A 182 6.58 -4.48 -10.69
C THR A 182 7.51 -5.62 -10.32
N LYS A 183 8.84 -5.41 -10.46
CA LYS A 183 9.84 -6.40 -10.05
C LYS A 183 9.55 -6.88 -8.62
N PRO A 184 9.52 -8.21 -8.37
CA PRO A 184 9.29 -8.75 -7.05
C PRO A 184 10.23 -8.16 -6.01
N SER A 185 9.68 -7.65 -4.91
CA SER A 185 10.44 -6.92 -3.89
C SER A 185 10.20 -7.38 -2.46
N HIS A 186 9.10 -8.08 -2.21
CA HIS A 186 8.78 -8.67 -0.91
C HIS A 186 8.68 -10.20 -1.02
N ILE A 187 8.80 -10.88 0.11
CA ILE A 187 8.99 -12.33 0.16
C ILE A 187 7.94 -13.10 -0.64
N ILE A 188 6.64 -12.78 -0.54
CA ILE A 188 5.58 -13.55 -1.23
C ILE A 188 5.75 -13.47 -2.75
N SER A 189 5.94 -12.28 -3.33
CA SER A 189 6.13 -12.17 -4.79
C SER A 189 7.46 -12.75 -5.27
N VAL A 190 8.51 -12.69 -4.44
CA VAL A 190 9.79 -13.34 -4.72
C VAL A 190 9.62 -14.87 -4.67
N SER A 191 8.94 -15.40 -3.65
CA SER A 191 8.66 -16.83 -3.50
C SER A 191 7.90 -17.38 -4.69
N MET A 192 6.82 -16.72 -5.12
CA MET A 192 6.05 -17.13 -6.31
C MET A 192 6.90 -17.14 -7.57
N THR A 193 7.68 -16.08 -7.78
CA THR A 193 8.56 -15.97 -8.96
C THR A 193 9.62 -17.06 -8.98
N ARG A 194 10.22 -17.38 -7.83
CA ARG A 194 11.24 -18.42 -7.69
C ARG A 194 10.65 -19.83 -7.85
N ALA A 195 9.56 -20.12 -7.14
CA ALA A 195 8.89 -21.40 -7.23
C ALA A 195 8.44 -21.74 -8.67
N LEU A 196 7.86 -20.77 -9.39
CA LEU A 196 7.46 -20.94 -10.80
C LEU A 196 8.62 -21.20 -11.75
N LYS A 197 9.85 -20.81 -11.37
CA LYS A 197 11.08 -21.08 -12.13
C LYS A 197 11.81 -22.33 -11.67
N GLY A 198 11.37 -23.01 -10.61
CA GLY A 198 12.09 -24.11 -9.98
C GLY A 198 13.39 -23.66 -9.31
N GLU A 199 13.46 -22.43 -8.81
CA GLU A 199 14.60 -21.84 -8.13
C GLU A 199 14.36 -21.76 -6.63
N SER A 200 15.42 -21.92 -5.81
CA SER A 200 15.35 -21.72 -4.35
C SER A 200 15.29 -20.23 -3.96
N ILE A 201 14.86 -19.96 -2.73
CA ILE A 201 14.88 -18.61 -2.15
C ILE A 201 15.89 -18.56 -0.99
N THR A 202 16.57 -17.42 -0.84
CA THR A 202 17.41 -17.16 0.33
C THR A 202 16.63 -16.37 1.39
N LEU A 203 16.44 -16.96 2.57
CA LEU A 203 15.88 -16.31 3.76
C LEU A 203 17.00 -15.56 4.49
N ASN A 204 16.78 -14.25 4.75
CA ASN A 204 17.81 -13.40 5.34
C ASN A 204 17.71 -13.44 6.87
N GLY A 205 18.63 -14.17 7.50
CA GLY A 205 18.73 -14.38 8.95
C GLY A 205 17.89 -15.55 9.45
N ASP A 206 18.48 -16.29 10.38
CA ASP A 206 17.95 -17.49 11.05
C ASP A 206 18.15 -17.44 12.57
N THR A 207 18.53 -16.27 13.11
CA THR A 207 18.88 -16.05 14.51
C THR A 207 18.10 -14.90 15.16
N PHE A 208 16.97 -14.49 14.55
CA PHE A 208 16.08 -13.52 15.17
C PHE A 208 15.39 -14.12 16.40
N GLU A 209 15.01 -13.27 17.36
CA GLU A 209 14.23 -13.67 18.55
C GLU A 209 12.77 -13.93 18.17
N THR A 210 12.53 -15.00 17.41
CA THR A 210 11.24 -15.48 16.94
C THR A 210 11.16 -17.00 17.07
N ALA A 211 10.01 -17.59 16.87
CA ALA A 211 9.79 -19.02 17.09
C ALA A 211 10.67 -19.93 16.20
N ASP A 212 10.99 -19.52 14.99
CA ASP A 212 11.78 -20.28 14.02
C ASP A 212 13.10 -19.61 13.62
N GLY A 213 13.44 -18.51 14.26
CA GLY A 213 14.67 -17.73 14.01
C GLY A 213 14.58 -16.81 12.80
N THR A 214 13.51 -16.84 12.01
CA THR A 214 13.31 -15.91 10.89
C THR A 214 12.42 -14.74 11.28
N CYS A 215 12.56 -13.58 10.62
CA CYS A 215 11.78 -12.41 10.98
C CYS A 215 10.29 -12.56 10.67
N GLU A 216 9.44 -12.00 11.56
CA GLU A 216 7.98 -11.98 11.42
C GLU A 216 7.48 -10.67 10.84
N ARG A 217 6.50 -10.75 9.95
CA ARG A 217 5.85 -9.59 9.32
C ARG A 217 4.34 -9.77 9.29
N ASP A 218 3.65 -8.65 9.36
CA ASP A 218 2.19 -8.57 9.14
C ASP A 218 1.92 -8.46 7.65
N TYR A 219 1.23 -9.44 7.09
CA TYR A 219 0.82 -9.49 5.70
C TYR A 219 -0.66 -9.18 5.58
N ILE A 220 -0.98 -8.18 4.79
CA ILE A 220 -2.34 -7.73 4.52
C ILE A 220 -2.70 -7.93 3.05
N HIS A 221 -3.83 -8.57 2.78
CA HIS A 221 -4.27 -8.79 1.40
C HIS A 221 -4.67 -7.49 0.73
N VAL A 222 -4.27 -7.31 -0.53
CA VAL A 222 -4.52 -6.06 -1.28
C VAL A 222 -6.01 -5.72 -1.40
N THR A 223 -6.90 -6.73 -1.45
CA THR A 223 -8.35 -6.52 -1.42
C THR A 223 -8.81 -5.90 -0.10
N ASP A 224 -8.25 -6.32 1.03
CA ASP A 224 -8.54 -5.71 2.33
C ASP A 224 -8.04 -4.27 2.41
N VAL A 225 -6.87 -3.98 1.81
CA VAL A 225 -6.37 -2.60 1.68
C VAL A 225 -7.32 -1.76 0.83
N ALA A 226 -7.81 -2.28 -0.30
CA ALA A 226 -8.78 -1.56 -1.13
C ALA A 226 -10.08 -1.25 -0.36
N ARG A 227 -10.61 -2.22 0.39
CA ARG A 227 -11.76 -2.02 1.28
C ARG A 227 -11.49 -0.98 2.37
N ALA A 228 -10.31 -1.02 2.99
CA ALA A 228 -9.91 -0.04 4.00
C ALA A 228 -9.92 1.40 3.45
N ASN A 229 -9.51 1.60 2.20
CA ASN A 229 -9.56 2.92 1.54
C ASN A 229 -11.00 3.43 1.37
N VAL A 230 -11.94 2.55 0.99
CA VAL A 230 -13.35 2.94 0.88
C VAL A 230 -13.96 3.22 2.26
N CYS A 231 -13.63 2.42 3.28
CA CYS A 231 -14.03 2.70 4.65
C CYS A 231 -13.48 4.05 5.14
N ALA A 232 -12.20 4.34 4.88
CA ALA A 232 -11.56 5.60 5.26
C ALA A 232 -12.17 6.83 4.56
N MET A 233 -12.56 6.67 3.30
CA MET A 233 -13.26 7.71 2.55
C MET A 233 -14.59 8.10 3.22
N ASN A 234 -15.29 7.13 3.77
CA ASN A 234 -16.62 7.29 4.37
C ASN A 234 -16.58 7.47 5.91
N ALA A 235 -15.42 7.40 6.55
CA ALA A 235 -15.28 7.54 7.99
C ALA A 235 -15.62 8.95 8.49
N GLU A 236 -16.24 9.06 9.66
CA GLU A 236 -16.52 10.34 10.33
C GLU A 236 -15.24 10.86 10.99
N VAL A 237 -14.50 11.68 10.27
CA VAL A 237 -13.24 12.30 10.71
C VAL A 237 -13.27 13.78 10.33
N ASP A 238 -13.21 14.66 11.35
CA ASP A 238 -13.33 16.10 11.16
C ASP A 238 -12.01 16.78 10.78
N ASN A 239 -10.87 16.17 11.05
CA ASN A 239 -9.55 16.74 10.81
C ASN A 239 -8.63 15.67 10.20
N PHE A 240 -7.54 15.32 10.88
CA PHE A 240 -6.57 14.33 10.46
C PHE A 240 -6.54 13.14 11.43
N VAL A 241 -6.43 11.93 10.87
CA VAL A 241 -6.16 10.72 11.65
C VAL A 241 -5.24 9.78 10.86
N ALA A 242 -4.25 9.20 11.55
CA ALA A 242 -3.48 8.08 11.03
C ALA A 242 -4.04 6.77 11.60
N VAL A 243 -4.10 5.72 10.76
CA VAL A 243 -4.69 4.41 11.09
C VAL A 243 -3.84 3.29 10.47
N ASN A 244 -3.53 2.29 11.27
CA ASN A 244 -2.81 1.09 10.82
C ASN A 244 -3.71 0.17 10.00
N ILE A 245 -3.20 -0.33 8.88
CA ILE A 245 -3.87 -1.31 8.03
C ILE A 245 -2.97 -2.53 7.88
N GLY A 246 -3.26 -3.53 8.67
CA GLY A 246 -2.62 -4.83 8.71
C GLY A 246 -3.59 -5.89 9.22
N SER A 247 -3.18 -7.14 9.19
CA SER A 247 -3.98 -8.28 9.65
C SER A 247 -3.96 -8.45 11.16
N SER A 248 -2.98 -7.87 11.85
CA SER A 248 -2.59 -8.14 13.24
C SER A 248 -2.10 -9.59 13.47
N LEU A 249 -1.81 -10.29 12.37
CA LEU A 249 -1.22 -11.62 12.38
C LEU A 249 0.23 -11.53 11.89
N GLY A 250 1.16 -12.05 12.69
CA GLY A 250 2.55 -12.16 12.29
C GLY A 250 2.80 -13.52 11.63
N TYR A 251 3.46 -13.52 10.49
CA TYR A 251 3.97 -14.74 9.87
C TYR A 251 5.46 -14.60 9.64
N SER A 252 6.20 -15.65 9.97
CA SER A 252 7.64 -15.70 9.74
C SER A 252 7.96 -15.92 8.26
N ASN A 253 9.18 -15.59 7.85
CA ASN A 253 9.62 -15.87 6.49
C ASN A 253 9.61 -17.37 6.16
N LEU A 254 9.90 -18.21 7.12
CA LEU A 254 9.86 -19.68 6.95
C LEU A 254 8.41 -20.19 6.84
N GLU A 255 7.47 -19.60 7.58
CA GLU A 255 6.04 -19.92 7.42
C GLU A 255 5.53 -19.57 6.03
N ILE A 256 5.99 -18.46 5.42
CA ILE A 256 5.64 -18.13 4.03
C ILE A 256 6.12 -19.21 3.06
N VAL A 257 7.35 -19.70 3.20
CA VAL A 257 7.88 -20.78 2.33
C VAL A 257 7.08 -22.07 2.50
N LYS A 258 6.78 -22.44 3.75
CA LYS A 258 5.95 -23.61 4.05
C LYS A 258 4.55 -23.49 3.45
N ALA A 259 3.94 -22.30 3.55
CA ALA A 259 2.62 -22.03 2.99
C ALA A 259 2.59 -22.13 1.45
N VAL A 260 3.66 -21.70 0.76
CA VAL A 260 3.78 -21.92 -0.69
C VAL A 260 3.73 -23.41 -1.01
N ASN A 261 4.52 -24.24 -0.31
CA ASN A 261 4.57 -25.69 -0.53
C ASN A 261 3.28 -26.41 -0.12
N GLU A 262 2.52 -25.85 0.83
CA GLU A 262 1.28 -26.47 1.33
C GLU A 262 0.06 -26.11 0.48
N TYR A 263 -0.05 -24.84 0.05
CA TYR A 263 -1.28 -24.32 -0.56
C TYR A 263 -1.21 -24.20 -2.09
N THR A 264 -0.08 -24.55 -2.70
CA THR A 264 0.10 -24.56 -4.17
C THR A 264 0.68 -25.88 -4.64
N ASP A 265 0.64 -26.13 -5.95
CA ASP A 265 1.32 -27.27 -6.59
C ASP A 265 2.82 -26.99 -6.86
N LEU A 266 3.35 -25.88 -6.35
CA LEU A 266 4.74 -25.48 -6.54
C LEU A 266 5.61 -26.05 -5.42
N THR A 267 6.90 -26.25 -5.73
CA THR A 267 7.93 -26.55 -4.74
C THR A 267 8.88 -25.39 -4.63
N LEU A 268 9.08 -24.89 -3.41
CA LEU A 268 10.01 -23.82 -3.09
C LEU A 268 11.02 -24.31 -2.05
N ASP A 269 12.25 -24.54 -2.49
CA ASP A 269 13.38 -24.80 -1.62
C ASP A 269 13.96 -23.49 -1.08
N TYR A 270 14.66 -23.54 0.05
CA TYR A 270 15.24 -22.37 0.67
C TYR A 270 16.63 -22.66 1.28
N ASP A 271 17.42 -21.59 1.34
CA ASP A 271 18.69 -21.52 2.06
C ASP A 271 18.67 -20.32 3.00
N PHE A 272 19.47 -20.36 4.08
CA PHE A 272 19.66 -19.19 4.93
C PHE A 272 20.83 -18.35 4.47
N GLY A 273 20.63 -17.03 4.47
CA GLY A 273 21.63 -16.01 4.25
C GLY A 273 21.81 -15.12 5.48
N PRO A 274 22.77 -14.18 5.46
CA PRO A 274 22.99 -13.28 6.56
C PRO A 274 21.76 -12.37 6.79
N ALA A 275 21.48 -12.04 8.05
CA ALA A 275 20.47 -11.06 8.41
C ALA A 275 20.77 -9.70 7.75
N ARG A 276 19.74 -9.00 7.29
CA ARG A 276 19.90 -7.64 6.77
C ARG A 276 20.09 -6.66 7.92
N PRO A 277 21.09 -5.77 7.85
CA PRO A 277 21.23 -4.73 8.86
C PRO A 277 19.96 -3.89 9.01
N GLY A 278 19.47 -3.76 10.23
CA GLY A 278 18.28 -2.97 10.55
C GLY A 278 16.94 -3.66 10.28
N ASP A 279 16.92 -4.95 9.92
CA ASP A 279 15.66 -5.71 9.86
C ASP A 279 15.19 -6.02 11.30
N PRO A 280 14.00 -5.57 11.73
CA PRO A 280 13.47 -5.95 13.05
C PRO A 280 13.06 -7.42 13.07
N ALA A 281 13.19 -8.07 14.24
CA ALA A 281 12.74 -9.43 14.44
C ALA A 281 11.23 -9.58 14.15
N ARG A 282 10.44 -8.59 14.59
CA ARG A 282 8.99 -8.58 14.42
C ARG A 282 8.48 -7.21 13.98
N LEU A 283 7.52 -7.20 13.03
CA LEU A 283 6.81 -6.00 12.60
C LEU A 283 5.34 -6.38 12.35
N VAL A 284 4.54 -6.28 13.41
CA VAL A 284 3.11 -6.65 13.41
C VAL A 284 2.29 -5.48 13.93
N CYS A 285 1.17 -5.16 13.30
CA CYS A 285 0.35 -4.04 13.70
C CYS A 285 -0.69 -4.40 14.79
N ASP A 286 -1.08 -3.39 15.56
CA ASP A 286 -2.38 -3.33 16.22
C ASP A 286 -3.34 -2.59 15.27
N ASN A 287 -4.40 -3.26 14.82
CA ASN A 287 -5.44 -2.70 13.95
C ASN A 287 -6.72 -2.29 14.69
N THR A 288 -6.69 -2.22 16.01
CA THR A 288 -7.84 -1.86 16.85
C THR A 288 -8.45 -0.51 16.45
N LYS A 289 -7.60 0.47 16.15
CA LYS A 289 -8.05 1.80 15.71
C LYS A 289 -8.75 1.77 14.35
N ALA A 290 -8.32 0.91 13.42
CA ALA A 290 -9.01 0.71 12.15
C ALA A 290 -10.44 0.19 12.36
N HIS A 291 -10.64 -0.76 13.26
CA HIS A 291 -11.97 -1.23 13.63
C HIS A 291 -12.83 -0.12 14.26
N GLN A 292 -12.26 0.68 15.17
CA GLN A 292 -12.98 1.73 15.88
C GLN A 292 -13.37 2.90 14.97
N VAL A 293 -12.42 3.41 14.17
CA VAL A 293 -12.58 4.63 13.37
C VAL A 293 -13.20 4.34 12.00
N LEU A 294 -12.71 3.28 11.32
CA LEU A 294 -13.13 2.97 9.95
C LEU A 294 -14.26 1.94 9.89
N LYS A 295 -14.59 1.28 11.01
CA LYS A 295 -15.49 0.09 11.05
C LYS A 295 -15.01 -1.01 10.09
N TRP A 296 -13.70 -1.12 9.93
CA TRP A 296 -13.04 -2.05 9.02
C TRP A 296 -12.32 -3.18 9.80
N VAL A 297 -12.43 -4.38 9.26
CA VAL A 297 -11.65 -5.56 9.67
C VAL A 297 -11.16 -6.30 8.43
N PRO A 298 -9.97 -6.95 8.46
CA PRO A 298 -9.48 -7.77 7.37
C PRO A 298 -10.40 -9.00 7.20
N GLN A 299 -10.64 -9.41 5.94
CA GLN A 299 -11.49 -10.56 5.59
C GLN A 299 -10.80 -11.54 4.64
N TYR A 300 -9.76 -11.10 3.94
CA TYR A 300 -9.06 -11.83 2.89
C TYR A 300 -7.60 -12.13 3.26
N SER A 301 -7.16 -11.72 4.45
CA SER A 301 -5.74 -11.72 4.85
C SER A 301 -5.30 -12.99 5.59
N ASP A 302 -6.06 -14.09 5.47
CA ASP A 302 -5.52 -15.41 5.86
C ASP A 302 -4.41 -15.83 4.88
N LEU A 303 -3.41 -16.55 5.41
CA LEU A 303 -2.20 -16.86 4.65
C LEU A 303 -2.49 -17.71 3.41
N LYS A 304 -3.44 -18.64 3.50
CA LYS A 304 -3.83 -19.48 2.36
C LYS A 304 -4.37 -18.64 1.21
N ASN A 305 -5.31 -17.73 1.49
CA ASN A 305 -5.88 -16.86 0.45
C ASN A 305 -4.82 -15.95 -0.19
N ILE A 306 -3.93 -15.39 0.62
CA ILE A 306 -2.80 -14.58 0.14
C ILE A 306 -1.93 -15.38 -0.84
N ILE A 307 -1.57 -16.62 -0.50
CA ILE A 307 -0.69 -17.46 -1.30
C ILE A 307 -1.39 -17.91 -2.60
N VAL A 308 -2.64 -18.34 -2.52
CA VAL A 308 -3.40 -18.83 -3.69
C VAL A 308 -3.64 -17.73 -4.71
N THR A 309 -4.05 -16.54 -4.26
CA THR A 309 -4.27 -15.41 -5.17
C THR A 309 -2.96 -14.91 -5.80
N ALA A 310 -1.87 -14.89 -5.02
CA ALA A 310 -0.55 -14.55 -5.55
C ALA A 310 -0.07 -15.57 -6.59
N GLU A 311 -0.28 -16.87 -6.37
CA GLU A 311 0.06 -17.91 -7.34
C GLU A 311 -0.70 -17.73 -8.65
N GLN A 312 -2.04 -17.59 -8.59
CA GLN A 312 -2.89 -17.41 -9.76
C GLN A 312 -2.41 -16.23 -10.61
N TRP A 313 -2.13 -15.11 -9.97
CA TRP A 313 -1.61 -13.92 -10.65
C TRP A 313 -0.23 -14.17 -11.30
N HIS A 314 0.72 -14.72 -10.57
CA HIS A 314 2.06 -14.94 -11.11
C HIS A 314 2.08 -15.97 -12.24
N LYS A 315 1.20 -16.99 -12.20
CA LYS A 315 1.00 -17.93 -13.31
C LYS A 315 0.46 -17.21 -14.57
N SER A 316 -0.46 -16.27 -14.42
CA SER A 316 -1.02 -15.52 -15.56
C SER A 316 0.00 -14.63 -16.27
N LEU A 317 1.08 -14.24 -15.60
CA LEU A 317 2.17 -13.46 -16.20
C LEU A 317 3.12 -14.29 -17.09
N LEU A 318 3.00 -15.62 -17.07
CA LEU A 318 3.83 -16.53 -17.86
C LEU A 318 3.17 -16.93 -19.19
N VAL A 319 1.91 -16.63 -19.37
CA VAL A 319 1.10 -16.87 -20.57
C VAL A 319 1.09 -15.63 -21.45
#